data_9f4ad5744e7984488c36b29cabae47e4
#
_entry.id   9f4ad5744e7984488c36b29cabae47e4
#
_cell.length_a   1.000
_cell.length_b   1.000
_cell.length_c   1.000
_cell.angle_alpha   90.00
_cell.angle_beta   90.00
_cell.angle_gamma   90.00
#
_symmetry.space_group_name_H-M   'P 1'
#
loop_
_entity.id
_entity.type
_entity.pdbx_description
1 polymer ?
#
loop_
_entity_poly.entity_id
_entity_poly.type
_entity_poly.pdbx_seq_one_letter_code
_entity_poly.pdbx_strand_id
1 'polypeptide(L)'
;ATTKTLRILIDWEQGKVVWQQPRTPNATAEDWSKASHNLAYVKNYNLYITDNRGNQLQVSHDGSRELVYGQSVHRNEWGISKGTFWSPDGKSLAYYRMDQSMVTDYPQVDINNRIALCKPDKYPMAGMTSHEVSVGIYNVESRQTVWLDLGERKDHYFTGISWAPDNQSIYVTILNRRQNHDETWSFSALTGKRLQKIHEEDNEKYVQPQHPLLFLPWDDQKFLLQTENEGYDHLYLFDTKGNKLKDLT
;
A
#
# COMPACT_ATOMS: atom_id res chain seq x y z
N ALA A 1 -1.93 11.07 19.01
CA ALA A 1 -0.54 11.28 19.50
C ALA A 1 0.14 9.95 19.81
N THR A 2 1.46 9.90 19.65
CA THR A 2 2.25 8.70 19.93
C THR A 2 3.39 9.08 20.89
N THR A 3 3.52 8.33 21.98
CA THR A 3 4.65 8.42 22.91
C THR A 3 5.63 7.26 22.69
N LYS A 4 6.67 7.14 23.49
CA LYS A 4 7.58 5.98 23.46
C LYS A 4 6.88 4.64 23.76
N THR A 5 5.84 4.66 24.60
CA THR A 5 5.20 3.46 25.14
C THR A 5 3.72 3.33 24.82
N LEU A 6 3.05 4.43 24.46
CA LEU A 6 1.62 4.50 24.25
C LEU A 6 1.27 5.18 22.94
N ARG A 7 0.17 4.77 22.34
CA ARG A 7 -0.63 5.52 21.35
C ARG A 7 -1.83 6.08 22.07
N ILE A 8 -2.16 7.31 21.76
CA ILE A 8 -3.20 8.06 22.46
C ILE A 8 -4.04 8.79 21.42
N LEU A 9 -5.35 8.59 21.45
CA LEU A 9 -6.32 9.42 20.76
C LEU A 9 -6.84 10.48 21.74
N ILE A 10 -6.71 11.73 21.35
CA ILE A 10 -7.10 12.88 22.17
C ILE A 10 -8.22 13.62 21.43
N ASP A 11 -9.32 13.85 22.12
CA ASP A 11 -10.27 14.88 21.75
C ASP A 11 -9.62 16.22 22.10
N TRP A 12 -9.17 16.95 21.11
CA TRP A 12 -8.45 18.19 21.32
C TRP A 12 -9.35 19.34 21.78
N GLU A 13 -10.66 19.29 21.44
CA GLU A 13 -11.64 20.31 21.86
C GLU A 13 -11.98 20.15 23.34
N GLN A 14 -12.12 18.91 23.81
CA GLN A 14 -12.40 18.61 25.21
C GLN A 14 -11.14 18.42 26.06
N GLY A 15 -9.96 18.32 25.46
CA GLY A 15 -8.70 18.03 26.13
C GLY A 15 -8.66 16.66 26.82
N LYS A 16 -9.44 15.70 26.33
CA LYS A 16 -9.59 14.38 26.95
C LYS A 16 -8.95 13.28 26.12
N VAL A 17 -8.34 12.31 26.81
CA VAL A 17 -7.93 11.05 26.18
C VAL A 17 -9.18 10.22 25.92
N VAL A 18 -9.48 9.99 24.65
CA VAL A 18 -10.62 9.18 24.18
C VAL A 18 -10.26 7.71 24.19
N TRP A 19 -9.01 7.39 23.84
CA TRP A 19 -8.51 6.05 23.75
C TRP A 19 -6.99 6.02 23.88
N GLN A 20 -6.47 4.92 24.42
CA GLN A 20 -5.04 4.66 24.48
C GLN A 20 -4.73 3.17 24.36
N GLN A 21 -3.59 2.86 23.78
CA GLN A 21 -3.10 1.50 23.61
C GLN A 21 -1.57 1.44 23.79
N PRO A 22 -1.03 0.42 24.47
CA PRO A 22 0.40 0.18 24.53
C PRO A 22 0.98 -0.05 23.12
N ARG A 23 2.19 0.45 22.92
CA ARG A 23 2.94 0.12 21.70
C ARG A 23 3.51 -1.29 21.79
N THR A 24 3.43 -2.01 20.68
CA THR A 24 4.09 -3.31 20.56
C THR A 24 5.60 -3.08 20.40
N PRO A 25 6.45 -3.67 21.25
CA PRO A 25 7.89 -3.57 21.08
C PRO A 25 8.35 -4.12 19.73
N ASN A 26 9.27 -3.40 19.07
CA ASN A 26 9.83 -3.74 17.75
C ASN A 26 8.80 -3.78 16.62
N ALA A 27 7.62 -3.19 16.80
CA ALA A 27 6.67 -2.97 15.72
C ALA A 27 7.18 -1.85 14.80
N THR A 28 7.06 -2.08 13.50
CA THR A 28 7.38 -1.13 12.42
C THR A 28 6.18 -1.00 11.47
N ALA A 29 6.21 -0.05 10.55
CA ALA A 29 5.17 0.17 9.54
C ALA A 29 3.75 0.22 10.14
N GLU A 30 3.61 0.96 11.24
CA GLU A 30 2.36 1.09 11.97
C GLU A 30 1.34 1.92 11.18
N ASP A 31 0.15 1.36 10.95
CA ASP A 31 -0.95 2.00 10.23
C ASP A 31 -2.26 1.88 11.02
N TRP A 32 -2.84 3.03 11.34
CA TRP A 32 -4.00 3.16 12.21
C TRP A 32 -5.28 3.36 11.40
N SER A 33 -6.30 2.53 11.67
CA SER A 33 -7.64 2.75 11.16
C SER A 33 -8.39 3.78 12.00
N LYS A 34 -8.76 4.90 11.38
CA LYS A 34 -9.58 5.92 12.05
C LYS A 34 -10.99 5.43 12.38
N ALA A 35 -11.55 4.55 11.54
CA ALA A 35 -12.93 4.07 11.67
C ALA A 35 -13.07 2.98 12.74
N SER A 36 -12.20 1.97 12.74
CA SER A 36 -12.31 0.84 13.66
C SER A 36 -11.42 0.94 14.89
N HIS A 37 -10.47 1.89 14.90
CA HIS A 37 -9.41 1.97 15.89
C HIS A 37 -8.50 0.72 15.94
N ASN A 38 -8.47 -0.05 14.88
CA ASN A 38 -7.53 -1.15 14.71
C ASN A 38 -6.17 -0.61 14.26
N LEU A 39 -5.10 -1.30 14.65
CA LEU A 39 -3.73 -0.97 14.29
C LEU A 39 -3.12 -2.12 13.52
N ALA A 40 -2.71 -1.89 12.28
CA ALA A 40 -1.82 -2.78 11.54
C ALA A 40 -0.35 -2.44 11.85
N TYR A 41 0.51 -3.43 11.94
CA TYR A 41 1.95 -3.25 12.10
C TYR A 41 2.72 -4.49 11.66
N VAL A 42 4.01 -4.30 11.39
CA VAL A 42 4.93 -5.37 11.01
C VAL A 42 5.86 -5.68 12.17
N LYS A 43 6.07 -6.97 12.42
CA LYS A 43 7.06 -7.48 13.37
C LYS A 43 7.69 -8.75 12.81
N ASN A 44 9.03 -8.79 12.75
CA ASN A 44 9.77 -9.93 12.19
C ASN A 44 9.25 -10.33 10.79
N TYR A 45 9.08 -9.34 9.90
CA TYR A 45 8.59 -9.46 8.52
C TYR A 45 7.13 -9.94 8.38
N ASN A 46 6.44 -10.26 9.47
CA ASN A 46 5.04 -10.65 9.47
C ASN A 46 4.11 -9.49 9.81
N LEU A 47 2.91 -9.52 9.21
CA LEU A 47 1.85 -8.55 9.43
C LEU A 47 0.97 -8.98 10.60
N TYR A 48 0.66 -8.01 11.45
CA TYR A 48 -0.22 -8.16 12.61
C TYR A 48 -1.26 -7.05 12.64
N ILE A 49 -2.37 -7.33 13.28
CA ILE A 49 -3.38 -6.33 13.65
C ILE A 49 -3.60 -6.42 15.16
N THR A 50 -3.61 -5.28 15.85
CA THR A 50 -4.17 -5.18 17.20
C THR A 50 -5.52 -4.49 17.09
N ASP A 51 -6.58 -5.16 17.57
CA ASP A 51 -7.92 -4.59 17.56
C ASP A 51 -8.08 -3.47 18.63
N ASN A 52 -9.23 -2.79 18.62
CA ASN A 52 -9.52 -1.70 19.56
C ASN A 52 -9.64 -2.16 21.02
N ARG A 53 -9.70 -3.47 21.28
CA ARG A 53 -9.73 -4.09 22.61
C ARG A 53 -8.33 -4.55 23.06
N GLY A 54 -7.31 -4.43 22.21
CA GLY A 54 -5.95 -4.87 22.49
C GLY A 54 -5.65 -6.32 22.11
N ASN A 55 -6.58 -7.05 21.49
CA ASN A 55 -6.33 -8.41 21.01
C ASN A 55 -5.44 -8.37 19.76
N GLN A 56 -4.43 -9.23 19.73
CA GLN A 56 -3.53 -9.37 18.58
C GLN A 56 -4.02 -10.46 17.64
N LEU A 57 -4.08 -10.12 16.36
CA LEU A 57 -4.31 -11.03 15.25
C LEU A 57 -3.04 -11.10 14.40
N GLN A 58 -2.51 -12.28 14.17
CA GLN A 58 -1.42 -12.49 13.23
C GLN A 58 -2.02 -12.78 11.85
N VAL A 59 -1.68 -11.95 10.86
CA VAL A 59 -2.21 -12.04 9.50
C VAL A 59 -1.35 -12.93 8.62
N SER A 60 -0.02 -12.89 8.79
CA SER A 60 0.93 -13.74 8.05
C SER A 60 1.86 -14.48 9.01
N HIS A 61 2.39 -15.66 8.59
CA HIS A 61 3.14 -16.56 9.46
C HIS A 61 4.50 -17.00 8.90
N ASP A 62 4.75 -16.73 7.63
CA ASP A 62 5.92 -17.18 6.86
C ASP A 62 6.86 -16.03 6.49
N GLY A 63 6.68 -14.87 7.14
CA GLY A 63 7.51 -13.70 6.92
C GLY A 63 8.98 -13.96 7.23
N SER A 64 9.84 -13.53 6.32
CA SER A 64 11.30 -13.64 6.42
C SER A 64 11.96 -12.44 5.73
N ARG A 65 13.29 -12.40 5.73
CA ARG A 65 14.03 -11.39 4.96
C ARG A 65 13.68 -11.44 3.47
N GLU A 66 13.40 -12.62 2.95
CA GLU A 66 13.03 -12.86 1.55
C GLU A 66 11.54 -12.67 1.26
N LEU A 67 10.70 -12.77 2.27
CA LEU A 67 9.24 -12.69 2.14
C LEU A 67 8.67 -11.71 3.15
N VAL A 68 8.30 -10.54 2.69
CA VAL A 68 7.92 -9.41 3.55
C VAL A 68 6.45 -9.07 3.39
N TYR A 69 5.77 -8.80 4.50
CA TYR A 69 4.36 -8.44 4.55
C TYR A 69 4.16 -7.03 5.12
N GLY A 70 3.22 -6.27 4.55
CA GLY A 70 2.75 -5.00 5.11
C GLY A 70 3.77 -3.86 5.14
N GLN A 71 4.91 -4.01 4.48
CA GLN A 71 5.88 -2.93 4.30
C GLN A 71 5.73 -2.28 2.92
N SER A 72 6.26 -1.08 2.76
CA SER A 72 6.38 -0.44 1.46
C SER A 72 7.22 -1.31 0.51
N VAL A 73 6.90 -1.25 -0.76
CA VAL A 73 7.52 -2.05 -1.82
C VAL A 73 8.19 -1.15 -2.86
N HIS A 74 8.80 -1.74 -3.88
CA HIS A 74 9.37 -1.03 -5.04
C HIS A 74 10.30 0.13 -4.64
N ARG A 75 11.04 -0.02 -3.53
CA ARG A 75 11.99 0.99 -3.01
C ARG A 75 11.39 2.36 -2.73
N ASN A 76 10.07 2.41 -2.43
CA ASN A 76 9.30 3.62 -2.20
C ASN A 76 9.17 4.53 -3.44
N GLU A 77 9.32 3.96 -4.64
CA GLU A 77 9.03 4.67 -5.88
C GLU A 77 7.52 4.85 -6.10
N TRP A 78 7.16 5.69 -7.05
CA TRP A 78 5.77 5.92 -7.50
C TRP A 78 4.78 6.24 -6.37
N GLY A 79 5.20 7.12 -5.44
CA GLY A 79 4.36 7.58 -4.34
C GLY A 79 4.12 6.54 -3.24
N ILE A 80 4.76 5.37 -3.28
CA ILE A 80 4.61 4.34 -2.26
C ILE A 80 5.34 4.76 -0.98
N SER A 81 4.59 5.01 0.09
CA SER A 81 5.15 5.39 1.40
C SER A 81 4.82 4.39 2.51
N LYS A 82 3.90 3.45 2.26
CA LYS A 82 3.45 2.44 3.22
C LYS A 82 3.04 1.15 2.52
N GLY A 83 2.85 0.08 3.30
CA GLY A 83 2.49 -1.24 2.77
C GLY A 83 1.14 -1.76 3.21
N THR A 84 0.34 -0.95 3.91
CA THR A 84 -0.99 -1.32 4.42
C THR A 84 -2.00 -0.21 4.17
N PHE A 85 -3.24 -0.57 3.87
CA PHE A 85 -4.30 0.37 3.45
C PHE A 85 -5.63 -0.10 4.03
N TRP A 86 -6.12 0.58 5.06
CA TRP A 86 -7.40 0.28 5.66
C TRP A 86 -8.56 0.66 4.75
N SER A 87 -9.59 -0.19 4.70
CA SER A 87 -10.87 0.20 4.10
C SER A 87 -11.49 1.38 4.85
N PRO A 88 -12.32 2.22 4.22
CA PRO A 88 -12.97 3.35 4.87
C PRO A 88 -13.73 2.99 6.16
N ASP A 89 -14.36 1.82 6.22
CA ASP A 89 -15.06 1.30 7.40
C ASP A 89 -14.13 0.60 8.43
N GLY A 90 -12.85 0.39 8.08
CA GLY A 90 -11.86 -0.24 8.94
C GLY A 90 -12.05 -1.74 9.18
N LYS A 91 -12.90 -2.42 8.41
CA LYS A 91 -13.15 -3.86 8.54
C LYS A 91 -12.21 -4.71 7.71
N SER A 92 -11.60 -4.12 6.70
CA SER A 92 -10.67 -4.79 5.80
C SER A 92 -9.34 -4.04 5.70
N LEU A 93 -8.25 -4.79 5.55
CA LEU A 93 -6.90 -4.26 5.38
C LEU A 93 -6.31 -4.78 4.09
N ALA A 94 -6.11 -3.91 3.10
CA ALA A 94 -5.28 -4.23 1.96
C ALA A 94 -3.81 -4.11 2.35
N TYR A 95 -2.95 -5.00 1.84
CA TYR A 95 -1.54 -5.00 2.17
C TYR A 95 -0.68 -5.60 1.06
N TYR A 96 0.55 -5.15 0.99
CA TYR A 96 1.56 -5.75 0.12
C TYR A 96 2.17 -7.01 0.74
N ARG A 97 2.38 -8.03 -0.09
CA ARG A 97 3.27 -9.15 0.12
C ARG A 97 4.36 -9.09 -0.95
N MET A 98 5.59 -8.98 -0.52
CA MET A 98 6.75 -8.86 -1.40
C MET A 98 7.62 -10.10 -1.26
N ASP A 99 7.78 -10.84 -2.36
CA ASP A 99 8.78 -11.90 -2.49
C ASP A 99 10.03 -11.30 -3.15
N GLN A 100 11.12 -11.28 -2.43
CA GLN A 100 12.42 -10.81 -2.88
C GLN A 100 13.51 -11.89 -2.81
N SER A 101 13.10 -13.16 -2.77
CA SER A 101 14.03 -14.30 -2.70
C SER A 101 15.01 -14.35 -3.87
N MET A 102 14.51 -13.95 -5.07
CA MET A 102 15.29 -13.89 -6.30
C MET A 102 16.15 -12.63 -6.45
N VAL A 103 15.98 -11.65 -5.57
CA VAL A 103 16.70 -10.37 -5.67
C VAL A 103 18.11 -10.51 -5.13
N THR A 104 19.07 -9.93 -5.86
CA THR A 104 20.48 -9.93 -5.47
C THR A 104 20.71 -9.18 -4.17
N ASP A 105 21.59 -9.71 -3.34
CA ASP A 105 22.12 -9.03 -2.17
C ASP A 105 23.16 -7.99 -2.60
N TYR A 106 22.81 -6.72 -2.42
CA TYR A 106 23.72 -5.60 -2.65
C TYR A 106 24.56 -5.36 -1.38
N PRO A 107 25.90 -5.38 -1.45
CA PRO A 107 26.74 -5.20 -0.29
C PRO A 107 26.68 -3.76 0.20
N GLN A 108 26.18 -3.57 1.42
CA GLN A 108 26.24 -2.30 2.13
C GLN A 108 27.22 -2.38 3.29
N VAL A 109 28.04 -1.35 3.46
CA VAL A 109 29.02 -1.29 4.56
C VAL A 109 28.49 -0.38 5.65
N ASP A 110 28.25 -0.97 6.82
CA ASP A 110 27.94 -0.24 8.03
C ASP A 110 29.23 0.21 8.72
N ILE A 111 29.50 1.52 8.67
CA ILE A 111 30.69 2.13 9.24
C ILE A 111 30.52 2.60 10.68
N ASN A 112 29.35 2.42 11.31
CA ASN A 112 29.08 2.86 12.69
C ASN A 112 29.76 1.98 13.73
N ASN A 113 30.32 0.82 13.33
CA ASN A 113 31.10 -0.05 14.18
C ASN A 113 32.60 0.26 14.04
N ARG A 114 33.38 -0.02 15.10
CA ARG A 114 34.85 0.18 15.06
C ARG A 114 35.53 -0.57 13.91
N ILE A 115 35.04 -1.78 13.62
CA ILE A 115 35.39 -2.54 12.41
C ILE A 115 34.13 -2.56 11.56
N ALA A 116 34.21 -2.04 10.34
CA ALA A 116 33.08 -1.98 9.43
C ALA A 116 32.48 -3.37 9.17
N LEU A 117 31.17 -3.44 9.13
CA LEU A 117 30.43 -4.69 8.88
C LEU A 117 29.73 -4.62 7.52
N CYS A 118 29.79 -5.72 6.77
CA CYS A 118 28.97 -5.87 5.58
C CYS A 118 27.55 -6.25 6.00
N LYS A 119 26.57 -5.40 5.70
CA LYS A 119 25.13 -5.64 5.92
C LYS A 119 24.42 -5.58 4.57
N PRO A 120 24.37 -6.69 3.82
CA PRO A 120 23.76 -6.69 2.49
C PRO A 120 22.26 -6.40 2.56
N ASP A 121 21.77 -5.59 1.61
CA ASP A 121 20.35 -5.32 1.41
C ASP A 121 19.87 -5.89 0.09
N LYS A 122 18.62 -6.33 0.01
CA LYS A 122 17.98 -6.78 -1.23
C LYS A 122 17.79 -5.60 -2.16
N TYR A 123 18.53 -5.55 -3.26
CA TYR A 123 18.48 -4.46 -4.22
C TYR A 123 18.60 -4.96 -5.66
N PRO A 124 17.56 -4.83 -6.49
CA PRO A 124 17.63 -5.21 -7.89
C PRO A 124 18.38 -4.13 -8.67
N MET A 125 19.65 -4.35 -8.95
CA MET A 125 20.42 -3.46 -9.81
C MET A 125 19.87 -3.44 -11.24
N ALA A 126 20.21 -2.42 -12.01
CA ALA A 126 19.74 -2.27 -13.39
C ALA A 126 19.95 -3.56 -14.22
N GLY A 127 18.92 -4.01 -14.91
CA GLY A 127 18.93 -5.24 -15.71
C GLY A 127 18.84 -6.56 -14.92
N MET A 128 18.87 -6.52 -13.56
CA MET A 128 18.76 -7.70 -12.73
C MET A 128 17.31 -8.02 -12.36
N THR A 129 17.07 -9.24 -11.89
CA THR A 129 15.74 -9.70 -11.45
C THR A 129 15.24 -8.87 -10.29
N SER A 130 14.01 -8.37 -10.42
CA SER A 130 13.31 -7.63 -9.38
C SER A 130 12.47 -8.55 -8.50
N HIS A 131 12.01 -8.03 -7.37
CA HIS A 131 11.04 -8.69 -6.50
C HIS A 131 9.66 -8.79 -7.16
N GLU A 132 8.87 -9.75 -6.68
CA GLU A 132 7.47 -9.93 -7.08
C GLU A 132 6.55 -9.51 -5.94
N VAL A 133 5.54 -8.71 -6.27
CA VAL A 133 4.59 -8.19 -5.29
C VAL A 133 3.20 -8.74 -5.55
N SER A 134 2.47 -9.00 -4.47
CA SER A 134 1.04 -9.31 -4.47
C SER A 134 0.31 -8.35 -3.55
N VAL A 135 -0.97 -8.12 -3.80
CA VAL A 135 -1.84 -7.36 -2.92
C VAL A 135 -2.91 -8.29 -2.36
N GLY A 136 -2.95 -8.40 -1.04
CA GLY A 136 -3.98 -9.15 -0.32
C GLY A 136 -4.94 -8.22 0.40
N ILE A 137 -6.19 -8.65 0.55
CA ILE A 137 -7.20 -7.98 1.37
C ILE A 137 -7.57 -8.91 2.51
N TYR A 138 -7.20 -8.55 3.73
CA TYR A 138 -7.55 -9.29 4.94
C TYR A 138 -8.82 -8.72 5.56
N ASN A 139 -9.83 -9.56 5.72
CA ASN A 139 -11.03 -9.18 6.47
C ASN A 139 -10.84 -9.53 7.94
N VAL A 140 -10.99 -8.53 8.82
CA VAL A 140 -10.68 -8.65 10.26
C VAL A 140 -11.66 -9.58 10.98
N GLU A 141 -12.91 -9.61 10.55
CA GLU A 141 -13.97 -10.44 11.18
C GLU A 141 -13.84 -11.91 10.77
N SER A 142 -13.81 -12.19 9.47
CA SER A 142 -13.70 -13.55 8.95
C SER A 142 -12.30 -14.14 9.07
N ARG A 143 -11.27 -13.30 9.28
CA ARG A 143 -9.84 -13.67 9.32
C ARG A 143 -9.35 -14.36 8.06
N GLN A 144 -9.94 -14.01 6.92
CA GLN A 144 -9.56 -14.54 5.61
C GLN A 144 -8.89 -13.47 4.77
N THR A 145 -7.92 -13.90 3.98
CA THR A 145 -7.29 -13.05 2.95
C THR A 145 -7.81 -13.44 1.57
N VAL A 146 -8.21 -12.46 0.80
CA VAL A 146 -8.47 -12.56 -0.64
C VAL A 146 -7.30 -11.90 -1.37
N TRP A 147 -6.74 -12.59 -2.36
CA TRP A 147 -5.66 -12.06 -3.19
C TRP A 147 -6.23 -11.41 -4.46
N LEU A 148 -5.72 -10.24 -4.82
CA LEU A 148 -6.10 -9.56 -6.06
C LEU A 148 -5.52 -10.30 -7.27
N ASP A 149 -6.33 -10.43 -8.30
CA ASP A 149 -5.92 -10.94 -9.62
C ASP A 149 -5.20 -9.84 -10.41
N LEU A 150 -3.96 -9.56 -10.03
CA LEU A 150 -3.13 -8.54 -10.65
C LEU A 150 -2.56 -8.95 -12.01
N GLY A 151 -2.76 -10.22 -12.43
CA GLY A 151 -2.11 -10.78 -13.60
C GLY A 151 -0.65 -11.15 -13.35
N GLU A 152 0.23 -10.93 -14.33
CA GLU A 152 1.65 -11.23 -14.20
C GLU A 152 2.32 -10.27 -13.20
N ARG A 153 3.04 -10.84 -12.22
CA ARG A 153 3.74 -10.08 -11.17
C ARG A 153 5.21 -9.85 -11.51
N LYS A 154 5.79 -10.74 -12.31
CA LYS A 154 7.17 -10.58 -12.77
C LYS A 154 7.27 -9.35 -13.67
N ASP A 155 8.28 -8.54 -13.40
CA ASP A 155 8.55 -7.31 -14.16
C ASP A 155 7.37 -6.33 -14.23
N HIS A 156 6.54 -6.31 -13.16
CA HIS A 156 5.50 -5.30 -12.93
C HIS A 156 5.60 -4.68 -11.55
N TYR A 157 5.13 -3.46 -11.44
CA TYR A 157 5.06 -2.69 -10.21
C TYR A 157 3.60 -2.33 -9.91
N PHE A 158 3.24 -2.37 -8.64
CA PHE A 158 1.86 -2.16 -8.17
C PHE A 158 1.85 -0.99 -7.21
N THR A 159 1.22 0.11 -7.62
CA THR A 159 1.14 1.35 -6.86
C THR A 159 -0.28 1.91 -6.85
N GLY A 160 -0.47 3.13 -6.36
CA GLY A 160 -1.73 3.87 -6.42
C GLY A 160 -2.90 3.20 -5.70
N ILE A 161 -2.64 2.39 -4.64
CA ILE A 161 -3.72 1.67 -3.94
C ILE A 161 -4.71 2.63 -3.31
N SER A 162 -5.97 2.55 -3.76
CA SER A 162 -7.08 3.38 -3.28
C SER A 162 -8.32 2.55 -3.03
N TRP A 163 -8.96 2.71 -1.87
CA TRP A 163 -10.25 2.12 -1.59
C TRP A 163 -11.39 2.99 -2.14
N ALA A 164 -12.39 2.36 -2.74
CA ALA A 164 -13.66 3.04 -2.97
C ALA A 164 -14.36 3.34 -1.64
N PRO A 165 -15.10 4.46 -1.53
CA PRO A 165 -15.82 4.81 -0.31
C PRO A 165 -16.88 3.78 0.14
N ASP A 166 -17.40 2.98 -0.80
CA ASP A 166 -18.37 1.91 -0.55
C ASP A 166 -17.76 0.63 0.08
N ASN A 167 -16.43 0.56 0.21
CA ASN A 167 -15.67 -0.60 0.71
C ASN A 167 -15.76 -1.87 -0.17
N GLN A 168 -16.37 -1.80 -1.37
CA GLN A 168 -16.58 -2.97 -2.22
C GLN A 168 -15.50 -3.13 -3.28
N SER A 169 -14.85 -2.02 -3.63
CA SER A 169 -13.82 -2.00 -4.66
C SER A 169 -12.52 -1.38 -4.15
N ILE A 170 -11.42 -1.88 -4.69
CA ILE A 170 -10.09 -1.31 -4.49
C ILE A 170 -9.46 -1.08 -5.87
N TYR A 171 -8.68 -0.02 -5.99
CA TYR A 171 -8.03 0.38 -7.22
C TYR A 171 -6.53 0.21 -7.07
N VAL A 172 -5.88 -0.28 -8.12
CA VAL A 172 -4.43 -0.48 -8.17
C VAL A 172 -3.92 -0.05 -9.54
N THR A 173 -2.85 0.70 -9.57
CA THR A 173 -2.12 1.03 -10.79
C THR A 173 -1.01 0.02 -11.01
N ILE A 174 -0.97 -0.57 -12.19
CA ILE A 174 -0.03 -1.60 -12.64
C ILE A 174 0.91 -0.96 -13.65
N LEU A 175 2.18 -0.81 -13.28
CA LEU A 175 3.23 -0.22 -14.12
C LEU A 175 4.15 -1.33 -14.64
N ASN A 176 4.49 -1.29 -15.93
CA ASN A 176 5.43 -2.24 -16.52
C ASN A 176 6.88 -1.95 -16.09
N ARG A 177 7.76 -2.95 -16.20
CA ARG A 177 9.19 -2.85 -15.86
C ARG A 177 9.93 -1.75 -16.66
N ARG A 178 9.51 -1.48 -17.88
CA ARG A 178 10.07 -0.44 -18.71
C ARG A 178 9.66 0.96 -18.25
N GLN A 179 8.67 1.06 -17.39
CA GLN A 179 8.14 2.30 -16.82
C GLN A 179 7.60 3.27 -17.88
N ASN A 180 7.03 2.76 -18.93
CA ASN A 180 6.50 3.56 -20.03
C ASN A 180 5.04 3.24 -20.38
N HIS A 181 4.42 2.35 -19.59
CA HIS A 181 3.02 1.98 -19.72
C HIS A 181 2.46 1.62 -18.34
N ASP A 182 1.35 2.22 -17.96
CA ASP A 182 0.60 1.85 -16.79
C ASP A 182 -0.89 1.68 -17.07
N GLU A 183 -1.54 0.87 -16.27
CA GLU A 183 -2.98 0.67 -16.26
C GLU A 183 -3.50 0.75 -14.83
N THR A 184 -4.54 1.55 -14.60
CA THR A 184 -5.28 1.54 -13.33
C THR A 184 -6.54 0.71 -13.46
N TRP A 185 -6.66 -0.31 -12.61
CA TRP A 185 -7.78 -1.24 -12.58
C TRP A 185 -8.53 -1.19 -11.25
N SER A 186 -9.85 -1.38 -11.31
CA SER A 186 -10.65 -1.70 -10.13
C SER A 186 -10.74 -3.20 -9.92
N PHE A 187 -10.78 -3.62 -8.64
CA PHE A 187 -10.88 -5.00 -8.21
C PHE A 187 -11.99 -5.14 -7.18
N SER A 188 -12.68 -6.28 -7.19
CA SER A 188 -13.63 -6.63 -6.14
C SER A 188 -12.90 -6.91 -4.83
N ALA A 189 -13.23 -6.16 -3.76
CA ALA A 189 -12.67 -6.40 -2.45
C ALA A 189 -13.09 -7.74 -1.84
N LEU A 190 -14.24 -8.27 -2.27
CA LEU A 190 -14.78 -9.55 -1.80
C LEU A 190 -14.12 -10.77 -2.46
N THR A 191 -13.84 -10.68 -3.78
CA THR A 191 -13.40 -11.85 -4.56
C THR A 191 -11.98 -11.73 -5.10
N GLY A 192 -11.38 -10.53 -5.03
CA GLY A 192 -10.07 -10.23 -5.63
C GLY A 192 -10.08 -10.13 -7.16
N LYS A 193 -11.20 -10.39 -7.81
CA LYS A 193 -11.29 -10.39 -9.26
C LYS A 193 -11.16 -8.99 -9.84
N ARG A 194 -10.46 -8.90 -10.96
CA ARG A 194 -10.38 -7.70 -11.78
C ARG A 194 -11.76 -7.35 -12.33
N LEU A 195 -12.16 -6.09 -12.22
CA LEU A 195 -13.49 -5.62 -12.64
C LEU A 195 -13.40 -4.78 -13.90
N GLN A 196 -12.77 -3.62 -13.85
CA GLN A 196 -12.77 -2.66 -14.93
C GLN A 196 -11.42 -1.91 -15.00
N LYS A 197 -10.96 -1.66 -16.24
CA LYS A 197 -9.86 -0.72 -16.51
C LYS A 197 -10.41 0.70 -16.41
N ILE A 198 -9.78 1.52 -15.60
CA ILE A 198 -10.21 2.88 -15.27
C ILE A 198 -9.40 3.91 -16.06
N HIS A 199 -8.11 3.67 -16.18
CA HIS A 199 -7.17 4.57 -16.84
C HIS A 199 -6.04 3.77 -17.45
N GLU A 200 -5.42 4.33 -18.47
CA GLU A 200 -4.23 3.81 -19.12
C GLU A 200 -3.38 4.98 -19.58
N GLU A 201 -2.08 4.88 -19.37
CA GLU A 201 -1.12 5.89 -19.82
C GLU A 201 0.05 5.22 -20.53
N ASP A 202 0.37 5.72 -21.71
CA ASP A 202 1.52 5.32 -22.51
C ASP A 202 2.40 6.51 -22.84
N ASN A 203 3.71 6.34 -22.74
CA ASN A 203 4.67 7.35 -23.14
C ASN A 203 5.91 6.68 -23.76
N GLU A 204 6.48 7.27 -24.80
CA GLU A 204 7.71 6.75 -25.42
C GLU A 204 8.91 6.73 -24.47
N LYS A 205 8.93 7.64 -23.47
CA LYS A 205 10.03 7.80 -22.51
C LYS A 205 9.72 7.11 -21.19
N TYR A 206 8.73 7.61 -20.43
CA TYR A 206 8.32 7.11 -19.12
C TYR A 206 6.94 7.61 -18.73
N VAL A 207 6.29 6.91 -17.82
CA VAL A 207 5.11 7.33 -17.08
C VAL A 207 5.40 7.32 -15.58
N GLN A 208 4.79 8.23 -14.82
CA GLN A 208 5.04 8.40 -13.38
C GLN A 208 3.76 8.41 -12.56
N PRO A 209 3.16 7.26 -12.24
CA PRO A 209 1.95 7.19 -11.42
C PRO A 209 2.24 7.48 -9.94
N GLN A 210 2.46 8.74 -9.58
CA GLN A 210 2.91 9.17 -8.25
C GLN A 210 1.77 9.25 -7.22
N HIS A 211 0.52 9.34 -7.68
CA HIS A 211 -0.62 9.64 -6.81
C HIS A 211 -1.71 8.59 -6.93
N PRO A 212 -2.23 8.07 -5.79
CA PRO A 212 -3.41 7.23 -5.79
C PRO A 212 -4.66 8.05 -6.18
N LEU A 213 -5.70 7.37 -6.67
CA LEU A 213 -6.99 8.00 -6.92
C LEU A 213 -7.52 8.65 -5.64
N LEU A 214 -7.99 9.89 -5.73
CA LEU A 214 -8.58 10.61 -4.61
C LEU A 214 -10.09 10.73 -4.81
N PHE A 215 -10.87 9.90 -4.13
CA PHE A 215 -12.33 9.96 -4.14
C PHE A 215 -12.84 11.25 -3.50
N LEU A 216 -13.90 11.82 -4.06
CA LEU A 216 -14.51 13.03 -3.52
C LEU A 216 -15.29 12.68 -2.24
N PRO A 217 -15.10 13.41 -1.13
CA PRO A 217 -15.79 13.09 0.13
C PRO A 217 -17.33 13.22 0.08
N TRP A 218 -17.84 13.91 -0.92
CA TRP A 218 -19.28 14.18 -1.10
C TRP A 218 -19.90 13.47 -2.31
N ASP A 219 -19.10 12.74 -3.09
CA ASP A 219 -19.57 12.00 -4.28
C ASP A 219 -18.71 10.76 -4.49
N ASP A 220 -19.19 9.64 -4.04
CA ASP A 220 -18.49 8.34 -4.08
C ASP A 220 -18.37 7.74 -5.50
N GLN A 221 -19.05 8.36 -6.49
CA GLN A 221 -18.98 7.96 -7.89
C GLN A 221 -17.93 8.74 -8.67
N LYS A 222 -17.18 9.65 -8.02
CA LYS A 222 -16.17 10.48 -8.67
C LYS A 222 -14.87 10.52 -7.87
N PHE A 223 -13.78 10.66 -8.61
CA PHE A 223 -12.45 10.83 -8.05
C PHE A 223 -11.60 11.78 -8.88
N LEU A 224 -10.55 12.28 -8.25
CA LEU A 224 -9.47 12.99 -8.93
C LEU A 224 -8.38 12.01 -9.32
N LEU A 225 -7.90 12.13 -10.54
CA LEU A 225 -6.70 11.49 -11.04
C LEU A 225 -5.69 12.57 -11.42
N GLN A 226 -4.44 12.40 -10.98
CA GLN A 226 -3.31 13.20 -11.43
C GLN A 226 -2.48 12.37 -12.40
N THR A 227 -2.20 12.89 -13.59
CA THR A 227 -1.45 12.20 -14.64
C THR A 227 -0.73 13.20 -15.56
N GLU A 228 0.38 12.78 -16.18
CA GLU A 228 1.18 13.54 -17.13
C GLU A 228 0.77 13.30 -18.60
N ASN A 229 -0.39 12.76 -18.86
CA ASN A 229 -0.84 12.33 -20.21
C ASN A 229 -0.72 13.42 -21.30
N GLU A 230 -0.74 14.70 -20.91
CA GLU A 230 -0.61 15.85 -21.82
C GLU A 230 0.76 16.54 -21.69
N GLY A 231 1.74 15.86 -21.10
CA GLY A 231 3.13 16.32 -20.99
C GLY A 231 3.49 17.04 -19.70
N TYR A 232 2.50 17.36 -18.87
CA TYR A 232 2.65 17.94 -17.52
C TYR A 232 1.65 17.31 -16.57
N ASP A 233 1.96 17.34 -15.28
CA ASP A 233 1.04 16.90 -14.23
C ASP A 233 -0.22 17.79 -14.20
N HIS A 234 -1.35 17.17 -14.52
CA HIS A 234 -2.67 17.80 -14.47
C HIS A 234 -3.62 17.02 -13.57
N LEU A 235 -4.61 17.73 -13.04
CA LEU A 235 -5.71 17.13 -12.29
C LEU A 235 -6.94 16.97 -13.18
N TYR A 236 -7.47 15.77 -13.21
CA TYR A 236 -8.67 15.43 -13.96
C TYR A 236 -9.73 14.87 -13.02
N LEU A 237 -11.00 15.20 -13.34
CA LEU A 237 -12.16 14.60 -12.70
C LEU A 237 -12.63 13.42 -13.53
N PHE A 238 -12.72 12.25 -12.90
CA PHE A 238 -13.23 11.01 -13.50
C PHE A 238 -14.44 10.49 -12.74
N ASP A 239 -15.26 9.68 -13.40
CA ASP A 239 -16.23 8.81 -12.75
C ASP A 239 -15.67 7.41 -12.50
N THR A 240 -16.37 6.61 -11.68
CA THR A 240 -15.98 5.23 -11.35
C THR A 240 -16.07 4.26 -12.54
N LYS A 241 -16.58 4.72 -13.70
CA LYS A 241 -16.61 3.97 -14.96
C LYS A 241 -15.39 4.27 -15.85
N GLY A 242 -14.47 5.11 -15.38
CA GLY A 242 -13.28 5.51 -16.13
C GLY A 242 -13.53 6.60 -17.17
N ASN A 243 -14.67 7.28 -17.14
CA ASN A 243 -14.91 8.41 -18.04
C ASN A 243 -14.27 9.68 -17.47
N LYS A 244 -13.43 10.35 -18.27
CA LYS A 244 -12.93 11.70 -17.97
C LYS A 244 -14.09 12.68 -18.10
N LEU A 245 -14.45 13.35 -17.00
CA LEU A 245 -15.57 14.29 -16.94
C LEU A 245 -15.12 15.73 -17.16
N LYS A 246 -13.92 16.07 -16.64
CA LYS A 246 -13.43 17.45 -16.69
C LYS A 246 -11.93 17.53 -16.48
N ASP A 247 -11.28 18.45 -17.17
CA ASP A 247 -9.93 18.93 -16.90
C ASP A 247 -10.05 20.05 -15.86
N LEU A 248 -9.28 19.94 -14.77
CA LEU A 248 -9.36 20.87 -13.65
C LEU A 248 -8.22 21.88 -13.64
N THR A 249 -7.07 21.51 -14.18
CA THR A 249 -5.88 22.39 -14.28
C THR A 249 -5.34 22.39 -15.72
#